data_1e0d81f36bf9744bb26cde1f8012fe91
#
_entry.id   1e0d81f36bf9744bb26cde1f8012fe91
#
_cell.length_a   1.000
_cell.length_b   1.000
_cell.length_c   1.000
_cell.angle_alpha   90.00
_cell.angle_beta   90.00
_cell.angle_gamma   90.00
#
_symmetry.space_group_name_H-M   'P 1'
#
loop_
_entity.id
_entity.type
_entity.pdbx_description
1 polymer ?
#
loop_
_entity_poly.entity_id
_entity_poly.type
_entity_poly.pdbx_seq_one_letter_code
_entity_poly.pdbx_strand_id
1 'polypeptide(L)'
;MMMHQLRSRPTRFVALVALAAGALFLAAGGSEGACPPAGARYVVSGGSALVAVDPPPGQPKNDKGGSAMFGGTVARNMVNLTDKNIPGKFEPEDKEVLLWKADLGSKAYGGPTVAGGRIYVGTNNQRPRNDRDIHRTKDGMVEPLDKGVLMCFDEKTGKFLWQAVHDKLESGRVNDWPEEGVCATPTVEGDRVYYVSNRCTVMCLDANGFADGNQGFQGEKYKEKTDADVVWQYDMMKELNVFPHNMSAGCPLIVGDILFVHTANGVDDGHLNLPSPNAPSFIALDKKTGKLLWKNSLPGKNIMHGQWSNPTYAEIDGVKQVIFPGGDGWVYSFVPETGELIWKFDGNPKDSVYELGGTGTRSDYIGTPVIYDNKIYIGLGQDPEHSTGISHFFCIAPKKDKKGDISGVLEVKTKGADGKDVIGEKPNPNSCVVWHFGGEEARKFALRDFKFGRTMSTACIVDDILYISELAGQIHCMNAKTGEHYWKYDTKASIWGSAYFVDGKVYLATDSGDLFVFKHEKTPAKIDELEGITATELKEARKQIKARQKEVADKYLIAKIELDAPIRSTAHVTNGVLYVMTEKTLYAFKGKK
;
A
#
# COMPACT_ATOMS: atom_id res chain seq x y z
N MET A 1 23.77 -38.49 -2.89
CA MET A 1 23.43 -39.94 -3.00
C MET A 1 22.00 -40.12 -2.52
N MET A 2 21.17 -40.52 -3.46
CA MET A 2 19.78 -41.01 -3.39
C MET A 2 18.62 -40.19 -2.81
N MET A 3 17.82 -39.76 -3.77
CA MET A 3 16.38 -39.46 -3.76
C MET A 3 15.52 -40.48 -3.01
N HIS A 4 14.43 -40.01 -2.40
CA HIS A 4 13.16 -40.72 -2.46
C HIS A 4 11.99 -39.74 -2.54
N GLN A 5 11.34 -39.77 -3.69
CA GLN A 5 10.02 -39.18 -3.93
C GLN A 5 8.95 -40.05 -3.29
N LEU A 6 7.95 -39.46 -2.65
CA LEU A 6 6.65 -40.10 -2.48
C LEU A 6 5.54 -39.10 -2.85
N ARG A 7 4.90 -39.44 -3.97
CA ARG A 7 3.65 -38.81 -4.43
C ARG A 7 2.48 -39.42 -3.67
N SER A 8 1.59 -38.64 -3.12
CA SER A 8 0.23 -39.07 -2.77
C SER A 8 -0.79 -38.13 -3.43
N ARG A 9 -1.70 -38.74 -4.19
CA ARG A 9 -2.84 -38.09 -4.86
C ARG A 9 -3.99 -37.93 -3.86
N PRO A 10 -4.78 -36.86 -3.89
CA PRO A 10 -6.05 -36.80 -3.16
C PRO A 10 -7.20 -37.33 -4.01
N THR A 11 -8.02 -38.15 -3.38
CA THR A 11 -9.25 -38.77 -3.87
C THR A 11 -10.39 -37.74 -3.86
N ARG A 12 -11.09 -37.61 -4.98
CA ARG A 12 -12.30 -36.80 -5.10
C ARG A 12 -13.48 -37.51 -4.46
N PHE A 13 -14.22 -36.86 -3.58
CA PHE A 13 -15.59 -37.19 -3.24
C PHE A 13 -16.54 -36.18 -3.90
N VAL A 14 -17.43 -36.72 -4.74
CA VAL A 14 -18.56 -36.00 -5.34
C VAL A 14 -19.75 -36.27 -4.43
N ALA A 15 -20.40 -35.28 -3.92
CA ALA A 15 -21.74 -35.41 -3.31
C ALA A 15 -22.72 -34.54 -4.09
N LEU A 16 -23.64 -35.23 -4.76
CA LEU A 16 -24.86 -34.68 -5.34
C LEU A 16 -25.86 -34.38 -4.20
N VAL A 17 -26.47 -33.21 -4.17
CA VAL A 17 -27.75 -32.99 -3.49
C VAL A 17 -28.67 -32.18 -4.38
N ALA A 18 -29.87 -32.73 -4.52
CA ALA A 18 -30.92 -32.31 -5.43
C ALA A 18 -31.75 -31.11 -4.92
N LEU A 19 -32.31 -30.39 -5.89
CA LEU A 19 -33.29 -29.32 -5.75
C LEU A 19 -34.59 -29.78 -5.09
N ALA A 20 -35.22 -28.86 -4.31
CA ALA A 20 -36.67 -28.78 -4.21
C ALA A 20 -37.11 -27.30 -4.17
N ALA A 21 -37.92 -26.94 -5.14
CA ALA A 21 -38.55 -25.66 -5.29
C ALA A 21 -39.81 -25.58 -4.40
N GLY A 22 -40.10 -24.40 -3.87
CA GLY A 22 -41.37 -24.08 -3.21
C GLY A 22 -41.61 -22.58 -3.26
N ALA A 23 -42.46 -22.20 -4.23
CA ALA A 23 -42.99 -20.85 -4.33
C ALA A 23 -44.19 -20.67 -3.38
N LEU A 24 -44.27 -19.55 -2.70
CA LEU A 24 -45.52 -19.03 -2.20
C LEU A 24 -45.58 -17.50 -2.33
N PHE A 25 -46.53 -17.05 -3.16
CA PHE A 25 -46.99 -15.67 -3.27
C PHE A 25 -47.85 -15.33 -2.06
N LEU A 26 -47.74 -14.13 -1.52
CA LEU A 26 -48.88 -13.38 -0.98
C LEU A 26 -48.57 -11.87 -1.03
N ALA A 27 -49.51 -11.19 -1.72
CA ALA A 27 -49.57 -9.75 -1.87
C ALA A 27 -50.38 -9.11 -0.72
N ALA A 28 -50.06 -7.88 -0.39
CA ALA A 28 -50.94 -6.77 -0.01
C ALA A 28 -50.10 -5.61 0.48
N GLY A 29 -50.25 -4.48 -0.10
CA GLY A 29 -51.10 -3.37 0.22
C GLY A 29 -50.29 -2.09 0.17
N GLY A 30 -50.58 -1.18 -0.77
CA GLY A 30 -49.89 0.05 -1.04
C GLY A 30 -50.17 1.18 -0.04
N SER A 31 -49.32 2.20 -0.10
CA SER A 31 -49.67 3.60 0.15
C SER A 31 -48.81 4.50 -0.72
N GLU A 32 -49.49 5.25 -1.56
CA GLU A 32 -48.96 6.28 -2.45
C GLU A 32 -48.39 7.44 -1.63
N GLY A 33 -47.19 7.88 -1.98
CA GLY A 33 -46.57 9.11 -1.50
C GLY A 33 -46.01 9.91 -2.67
N ALA A 34 -46.64 11.04 -2.95
CA ALA A 34 -46.55 11.89 -4.11
C ALA A 34 -45.13 12.32 -4.54
N CYS A 35 -44.95 12.33 -5.86
CA CYS A 35 -43.85 12.98 -6.57
C CYS A 35 -44.01 14.52 -6.51
N PRO A 36 -42.99 15.32 -6.23
CA PRO A 36 -43.04 16.76 -6.46
C PRO A 36 -42.70 17.11 -7.93
N PRO A 37 -43.19 18.28 -8.43
CA PRO A 37 -43.27 18.57 -9.86
C PRO A 37 -41.94 18.97 -10.47
N ALA A 38 -41.76 18.61 -11.74
CA ALA A 38 -40.70 19.06 -12.61
C ALA A 38 -40.79 20.57 -12.88
N GLY A 39 -39.67 21.25 -12.72
CA GLY A 39 -39.52 22.61 -13.23
C GLY A 39 -38.81 23.59 -12.33
N ALA A 40 -37.47 23.42 -12.16
CA ALA A 40 -36.60 24.53 -11.79
C ALA A 40 -35.40 24.53 -12.73
N ARG A 41 -35.40 25.51 -13.64
CA ARG A 41 -34.26 25.84 -14.48
C ARG A 41 -33.21 26.50 -13.58
N TYR A 42 -32.05 25.85 -13.38
CA TYR A 42 -30.89 26.51 -12.86
C TYR A 42 -30.05 27.04 -14.02
N VAL A 43 -29.86 28.34 -14.01
CA VAL A 43 -28.98 29.07 -14.90
C VAL A 43 -27.56 28.69 -14.52
N VAL A 44 -26.82 28.04 -15.42
CA VAL A 44 -25.39 27.83 -15.29
C VAL A 44 -24.71 29.14 -15.68
N SER A 45 -24.29 29.91 -14.69
CA SER A 45 -23.35 31.02 -14.90
C SER A 45 -21.92 30.49 -14.70
N GLY A 46 -21.14 30.73 -15.69
CA GLY A 46 -19.76 30.56 -15.97
C GLY A 46 -18.69 30.31 -14.90
N GLY A 47 -17.70 29.52 -15.32
CA GLY A 47 -16.31 29.67 -14.92
C GLY A 47 -15.97 29.25 -13.49
N SER A 48 -15.94 27.96 -13.20
CA SER A 48 -15.24 27.47 -12.02
C SER A 48 -13.74 27.51 -12.29
N ALA A 49 -13.08 28.58 -11.86
CA ALA A 49 -11.67 28.53 -11.55
C ALA A 49 -11.46 27.38 -10.54
N LEU A 50 -10.53 26.50 -10.82
CA LEU A 50 -10.03 25.52 -9.87
C LEU A 50 -9.52 26.29 -8.65
N VAL A 51 -10.31 26.39 -7.62
CA VAL A 51 -9.87 26.85 -6.31
C VAL A 51 -8.93 25.77 -5.83
N ALA A 52 -7.64 26.08 -5.76
CA ALA A 52 -6.69 25.26 -5.03
C ALA A 52 -7.22 25.21 -3.59
N VAL A 53 -7.71 24.06 -3.18
CA VAL A 53 -8.08 23.82 -1.79
C VAL A 53 -6.78 23.87 -1.02
N ASP A 54 -6.63 24.83 -0.12
CA ASP A 54 -5.49 24.89 0.78
C ASP A 54 -5.34 23.53 1.47
N PRO A 55 -4.11 22.99 1.54
CA PRO A 55 -3.88 21.73 2.23
C PRO A 55 -4.35 21.86 3.68
N PRO A 56 -4.92 20.79 4.27
CA PRO A 56 -5.37 20.82 5.65
C PRO A 56 -4.25 21.27 6.57
N PRO A 57 -4.53 22.03 7.65
CA PRO A 57 -3.51 22.52 8.56
C PRO A 57 -2.71 21.36 9.15
N GLY A 58 -1.38 21.41 9.04
CA GLY A 58 -0.46 20.37 9.55
C GLY A 58 0.27 19.55 8.49
N GLN A 59 0.14 19.86 7.20
CA GLN A 59 1.00 19.23 6.19
C GLN A 59 2.45 19.71 6.32
N PRO A 60 3.45 18.81 6.13
CA PRO A 60 4.83 19.19 5.99
C PRO A 60 4.97 20.22 4.85
N LYS A 61 5.42 21.43 5.16
CA LYS A 61 5.68 22.43 4.12
C LYS A 61 6.95 22.04 3.40
N ASN A 62 6.82 21.69 2.14
CA ASN A 62 7.96 21.51 1.26
C ASN A 62 8.18 22.80 0.47
N ASP A 63 9.01 23.68 0.99
CA ASP A 63 9.27 24.99 0.43
C ASP A 63 9.95 24.98 -0.97
N LYS A 64 10.28 23.80 -1.50
CA LYS A 64 10.96 23.60 -2.80
C LYS A 64 10.27 22.63 -3.75
N GLY A 65 8.98 22.30 -3.53
CA GLY A 65 8.15 21.56 -4.50
C GLY A 65 8.36 20.05 -4.57
N GLY A 66 9.09 19.41 -3.64
CA GLY A 66 9.24 17.95 -3.58
C GLY A 66 8.12 17.27 -2.80
N SER A 67 7.87 15.97 -3.06
CA SER A 67 6.96 15.16 -2.26
C SER A 67 7.66 14.69 -0.99
N ALA A 68 7.07 15.03 0.14
CA ALA A 68 7.72 14.87 1.44
C ALA A 68 7.40 13.53 2.13
N MET A 69 6.52 12.68 1.58
CA MET A 69 6.09 11.43 2.20
C MET A 69 5.50 10.45 1.19
N PHE A 70 5.34 9.19 1.60
CA PHE A 70 4.60 8.19 0.85
C PHE A 70 3.20 8.69 0.47
N GLY A 71 2.82 8.60 -0.82
CA GLY A 71 1.56 9.12 -1.34
C GLY A 71 1.49 10.65 -1.44
N GLY A 72 2.59 11.38 -1.18
CA GLY A 72 2.71 12.83 -1.35
C GLY A 72 1.96 13.69 -0.34
N THR A 73 0.92 13.19 0.30
CA THR A 73 0.09 13.89 1.29
C THR A 73 -0.38 12.97 2.41
N VAL A 74 -0.93 13.54 3.47
CA VAL A 74 -1.52 12.78 4.60
C VAL A 74 -2.72 11.91 4.17
N ALA A 75 -3.34 12.23 3.02
CA ALA A 75 -4.42 11.45 2.41
C ALA A 75 -3.92 10.20 1.65
N ARG A 76 -2.62 10.06 1.43
CA ARG A 76 -1.94 8.91 0.81
C ARG A 76 -2.40 8.60 -0.63
N ASN A 77 -3.08 9.52 -1.30
CA ASN A 77 -3.52 9.32 -2.68
C ASN A 77 -2.33 9.44 -3.65
N MET A 78 -2.12 8.43 -4.48
CA MET A 78 -0.99 8.32 -5.41
C MET A 78 -1.16 9.22 -6.65
N VAL A 79 -1.28 10.53 -6.44
CA VAL A 79 -1.63 11.51 -7.48
C VAL A 79 -0.75 12.74 -7.41
N ASN A 80 -0.22 13.16 -8.57
CA ASN A 80 0.40 14.46 -8.76
C ASN A 80 -0.38 15.26 -9.81
N LEU A 81 -1.00 16.34 -9.40
CA LEU A 81 -1.83 17.19 -10.26
C LEU A 81 -1.06 18.36 -10.90
N THR A 82 0.15 18.63 -10.46
CA THR A 82 0.90 19.84 -10.78
C THR A 82 1.93 19.66 -11.88
N ASP A 83 2.70 18.58 -11.83
CA ASP A 83 3.78 18.35 -12.78
C ASP A 83 3.25 18.00 -14.18
N LYS A 84 3.95 18.50 -15.19
CA LYS A 84 3.61 18.34 -16.61
C LYS A 84 4.83 17.93 -17.40
N ASN A 85 4.60 17.52 -18.66
CA ASN A 85 5.63 17.07 -19.58
C ASN A 85 6.44 15.87 -19.03
N ILE A 86 5.72 14.90 -18.45
CA ILE A 86 6.32 13.67 -17.93
C ILE A 86 6.39 12.61 -19.05
N PRO A 87 7.55 11.93 -19.25
CA PRO A 87 7.72 11.02 -20.37
C PRO A 87 6.83 9.78 -20.23
N GLY A 88 6.02 9.49 -21.27
CA GLY A 88 5.10 8.34 -21.27
C GLY A 88 5.58 7.16 -22.12
N LYS A 89 6.48 7.41 -23.09
CA LYS A 89 7.08 6.39 -23.95
C LYS A 89 8.53 6.77 -24.23
N PHE A 90 9.46 5.94 -23.80
CA PHE A 90 10.90 6.19 -23.94
C PHE A 90 11.70 4.89 -23.77
N GLU A 91 12.94 4.91 -24.20
CA GLU A 91 13.93 3.88 -23.86
C GLU A 91 14.71 4.31 -22.61
N PRO A 92 15.01 3.41 -21.65
CA PRO A 92 15.66 3.77 -20.38
C PRO A 92 17.02 4.47 -20.51
N GLU A 93 17.76 4.19 -21.59
CA GLU A 93 19.08 4.77 -21.86
C GLU A 93 19.01 5.95 -22.86
N ASP A 94 17.82 6.45 -23.20
CA ASP A 94 17.66 7.60 -24.08
C ASP A 94 18.21 8.87 -23.41
N LYS A 95 19.32 9.38 -23.92
CA LYS A 95 20.05 10.54 -23.38
C LYS A 95 19.25 11.85 -23.38
N GLU A 96 18.15 11.92 -24.14
CA GLU A 96 17.26 13.08 -24.12
C GLU A 96 16.23 13.00 -22.98
N VAL A 97 16.01 11.81 -22.41
CA VAL A 97 15.03 11.53 -21.36
C VAL A 97 15.71 11.19 -20.03
N LEU A 98 16.75 10.36 -20.05
CA LEU A 98 17.51 10.00 -18.85
C LEU A 98 18.38 11.16 -18.40
N LEU A 99 18.06 11.74 -17.24
CA LEU A 99 18.89 12.78 -16.62
C LEU A 99 20.12 12.17 -15.97
N TRP A 100 19.89 11.17 -15.13
CA TRP A 100 20.93 10.43 -14.42
C TRP A 100 20.36 9.13 -13.86
N LYS A 101 21.26 8.24 -13.45
CA LYS A 101 20.96 7.05 -12.66
C LYS A 101 21.98 6.90 -11.53
N ALA A 102 21.55 6.34 -10.40
CA ALA A 102 22.37 6.13 -9.23
C ALA A 102 22.23 4.68 -8.71
N ASP A 103 23.38 4.10 -8.35
CA ASP A 103 23.41 2.74 -7.80
C ASP A 103 22.81 2.70 -6.39
N LEU A 104 21.98 1.70 -6.13
CA LEU A 104 21.46 1.30 -4.83
C LEU A 104 22.18 0.04 -4.34
N GLY A 105 21.61 -0.67 -3.39
CA GLY A 105 22.03 -2.01 -3.01
C GLY A 105 21.60 -3.10 -4.01
N SER A 106 20.91 -4.12 -3.51
CA SER A 106 20.29 -5.18 -4.32
C SER A 106 18.80 -5.36 -4.05
N LYS A 107 18.26 -4.64 -3.06
CA LYS A 107 16.87 -4.64 -2.63
C LYS A 107 16.41 -3.22 -2.30
N ALA A 108 15.22 -2.87 -2.77
CA ALA A 108 14.57 -1.59 -2.48
C ALA A 108 13.05 -1.75 -2.61
N TYR A 109 12.31 -1.45 -1.56
CA TYR A 109 10.85 -1.64 -1.45
C TYR A 109 10.11 -0.32 -1.29
N GLY A 110 10.55 0.54 -0.37
CA GLY A 110 10.02 1.88 -0.19
C GLY A 110 10.28 2.77 -1.39
N GLY A 111 9.34 3.66 -1.72
CA GLY A 111 9.55 4.63 -2.79
C GLY A 111 10.57 5.72 -2.43
N PRO A 112 11.12 6.43 -3.43
CA PRO A 112 11.99 7.58 -3.18
C PRO A 112 11.17 8.74 -2.61
N THR A 113 11.73 9.44 -1.62
CA THR A 113 11.19 10.71 -1.12
C THR A 113 12.09 11.85 -1.58
N VAL A 114 11.51 12.86 -2.22
CA VAL A 114 12.23 14.00 -2.76
C VAL A 114 11.85 15.26 -2.00
N ALA A 115 12.80 15.90 -1.36
CA ALA A 115 12.59 17.13 -0.60
C ALA A 115 13.88 17.93 -0.44
N GLY A 116 13.76 19.26 -0.42
CA GLY A 116 14.90 20.14 -0.13
C GLY A 116 16.08 20.02 -1.09
N GLY A 117 15.86 19.55 -2.35
CA GLY A 117 16.92 19.30 -3.32
C GLY A 117 17.67 17.98 -3.08
N ARG A 118 17.10 17.07 -2.32
CA ARG A 118 17.66 15.75 -2.00
C ARG A 118 16.64 14.64 -2.25
N ILE A 119 17.16 13.42 -2.45
CA ILE A 119 16.37 12.20 -2.58
C ILE A 119 16.81 11.21 -1.53
N TYR A 120 15.87 10.63 -0.82
CA TYR A 120 16.09 9.67 0.25
C TYR A 120 15.50 8.31 -0.15
N VAL A 121 16.31 7.25 -0.05
CA VAL A 121 15.95 5.89 -0.49
C VAL A 121 16.40 4.86 0.54
N GLY A 122 15.48 3.99 0.95
CA GLY A 122 15.79 2.79 1.72
C GLY A 122 16.29 1.66 0.83
N THR A 123 17.36 0.97 1.22
CA THR A 123 17.96 -0.16 0.51
C THR A 123 18.79 -1.02 1.48
N ASN A 124 19.54 -1.99 0.95
CA ASN A 124 20.53 -2.77 1.69
C ASN A 124 21.98 -2.39 1.29
N ASN A 125 22.98 -2.99 1.96
CA ASN A 125 24.39 -2.69 1.78
C ASN A 125 25.10 -3.56 0.72
N GLN A 126 24.40 -4.14 -0.25
CA GLN A 126 25.02 -5.02 -1.26
C GLN A 126 25.99 -4.30 -2.23
N ARG A 127 25.95 -2.94 -2.25
CA ARG A 127 26.96 -2.09 -2.91
C ARG A 127 27.51 -1.09 -1.88
N PRO A 128 28.47 -1.52 -1.04
CA PRO A 128 28.98 -0.72 0.07
C PRO A 128 29.61 0.59 -0.40
N ARG A 129 29.35 1.67 0.34
CA ARG A 129 29.94 3.00 0.09
C ARG A 129 31.14 3.28 1.00
N ASN A 130 31.42 2.39 1.96
CA ASN A 130 32.51 2.54 2.91
C ASN A 130 33.15 1.19 3.18
N ASP A 131 34.50 1.18 3.30
CA ASP A 131 35.31 -0.03 3.58
C ASP A 131 34.99 -0.67 4.94
N ARG A 132 34.45 0.06 5.89
CA ARG A 132 33.99 -0.49 7.18
C ARG A 132 32.74 -1.38 7.06
N ASP A 133 32.04 -1.31 5.94
CA ASP A 133 30.79 -2.05 5.68
C ASP A 133 31.02 -3.27 4.77
N ILE A 134 32.29 -3.71 4.65
CA ILE A 134 32.68 -4.91 3.94
C ILE A 134 33.41 -5.89 4.88
N HIS A 135 33.31 -7.17 4.54
CA HIS A 135 34.17 -8.23 5.07
C HIS A 135 35.25 -8.59 4.03
N ARG A 136 36.50 -8.70 4.47
CA ARG A 136 37.58 -9.23 3.64
C ARG A 136 37.88 -10.65 4.08
N THR A 137 37.63 -11.62 3.20
CA THR A 137 37.93 -13.02 3.47
C THR A 137 39.46 -13.23 3.51
N LYS A 138 39.91 -14.37 4.06
CA LYS A 138 41.34 -14.73 4.10
C LYS A 138 41.96 -14.81 2.72
N ASP A 139 41.16 -15.12 1.69
CA ASP A 139 41.59 -15.22 0.30
C ASP A 139 41.56 -13.89 -0.44
N GLY A 140 41.23 -12.79 0.27
CA GLY A 140 41.22 -11.44 -0.27
C GLY A 140 39.93 -11.06 -1.02
N MET A 141 38.89 -11.92 -1.04
CA MET A 141 37.58 -11.56 -1.58
C MET A 141 36.93 -10.50 -0.70
N VAL A 142 36.14 -9.63 -1.33
CA VAL A 142 35.38 -8.57 -0.68
C VAL A 142 33.92 -8.94 -0.71
N GLU A 143 33.33 -9.06 0.47
CA GLU A 143 31.90 -9.37 0.65
C GLU A 143 31.22 -8.22 1.39
N PRO A 144 30.07 -7.72 0.89
CA PRO A 144 29.27 -6.76 1.63
C PRO A 144 28.80 -7.35 2.97
N LEU A 145 28.88 -6.57 4.04
CA LEU A 145 28.17 -6.93 5.27
C LEU A 145 26.68 -6.70 5.08
N ASP A 146 25.85 -7.66 5.47
CA ASP A 146 24.38 -7.50 5.43
C ASP A 146 23.95 -6.42 6.43
N LYS A 147 23.42 -5.32 5.90
CA LYS A 147 23.00 -4.15 6.67
C LYS A 147 21.82 -3.45 5.99
N GLY A 148 20.98 -2.80 6.79
CA GLY A 148 20.01 -1.84 6.28
C GLY A 148 20.64 -0.48 6.05
N VAL A 149 20.26 0.19 4.96
CA VAL A 149 20.81 1.49 4.58
C VAL A 149 19.70 2.44 4.15
N LEU A 150 19.73 3.67 4.67
CA LEU A 150 19.03 4.80 4.07
C LEU A 150 20.07 5.66 3.35
N MET A 151 19.95 5.85 2.03
CA MET A 151 20.83 6.67 1.21
C MET A 151 20.21 8.03 0.90
N CYS A 152 21.04 9.06 0.85
CA CYS A 152 20.72 10.40 0.42
C CYS A 152 21.49 10.78 -0.84
N PHE A 153 20.79 11.32 -1.85
CA PHE A 153 21.36 11.77 -3.11
C PHE A 153 21.02 13.23 -3.38
N ASP A 154 21.86 13.92 -4.14
CA ASP A 154 21.54 15.22 -4.72
C ASP A 154 20.49 15.06 -5.83
N GLU A 155 19.38 15.79 -5.74
CA GLU A 155 18.24 15.66 -6.64
C GLU A 155 18.60 15.97 -8.11
N LYS A 156 19.47 16.95 -8.37
CA LYS A 156 19.78 17.40 -9.71
C LYS A 156 20.75 16.47 -10.45
N THR A 157 21.66 15.85 -9.71
CA THR A 157 22.82 15.14 -10.30
C THR A 157 22.83 13.65 -10.02
N GLY A 158 21.99 13.15 -9.08
CA GLY A 158 22.04 11.78 -8.59
C GLY A 158 23.30 11.45 -7.78
N LYS A 159 24.12 12.45 -7.44
CA LYS A 159 25.34 12.23 -6.66
C LYS A 159 25.00 11.80 -5.24
N PHE A 160 25.63 10.71 -4.78
CA PHE A 160 25.55 10.28 -3.39
C PHE A 160 26.09 11.36 -2.45
N LEU A 161 25.34 11.64 -1.37
CA LEU A 161 25.70 12.63 -0.36
C LEU A 161 26.11 11.97 0.95
N TRP A 162 25.20 11.20 1.55
CA TRP A 162 25.42 10.49 2.81
C TRP A 162 24.48 9.29 2.96
N GLN A 163 24.75 8.45 3.96
CA GLN A 163 23.92 7.31 4.31
C GLN A 163 23.80 7.09 5.82
N ALA A 164 22.67 6.56 6.27
CA ALA A 164 22.52 5.92 7.57
C ALA A 164 22.63 4.42 7.41
N VAL A 165 23.50 3.79 8.19
CA VAL A 165 23.80 2.35 8.11
C VAL A 165 23.39 1.68 9.42
N HIS A 166 22.63 0.58 9.32
CA HIS A 166 22.10 -0.18 10.43
C HIS A 166 22.57 -1.64 10.35
N ASP A 167 23.21 -2.12 11.40
CA ASP A 167 23.53 -3.55 11.52
C ASP A 167 22.25 -4.38 11.57
N LYS A 168 22.29 -5.65 11.13
CA LYS A 168 21.18 -6.58 11.26
C LYS A 168 20.87 -6.87 12.74
N LEU A 169 19.63 -7.26 13.04
CA LEU A 169 19.25 -7.73 14.37
C LEU A 169 19.86 -9.11 14.65
N GLU A 170 20.38 -9.31 15.86
CA GLU A 170 20.95 -10.59 16.28
C GLU A 170 19.91 -11.72 16.36
N SER A 171 18.64 -11.38 16.49
CA SER A 171 17.50 -12.32 16.45
C SER A 171 17.29 -12.96 15.06
N GLY A 172 17.97 -12.45 14.03
CA GLY A 172 18.00 -13.05 12.71
C GLY A 172 16.71 -12.83 11.91
N ARG A 173 16.45 -13.77 11.01
CA ARG A 173 15.44 -13.68 9.95
C ARG A 173 14.05 -13.28 10.42
N VAL A 174 13.61 -13.79 11.53
CA VAL A 174 12.25 -13.54 12.04
C VAL A 174 11.94 -12.07 12.30
N ASN A 175 12.93 -11.27 12.70
CA ASN A 175 12.74 -9.85 13.00
C ASN A 175 13.36 -8.92 11.96
N ASP A 176 14.30 -9.43 11.15
CA ASP A 176 15.06 -8.64 10.19
C ASP A 176 15.57 -9.54 9.06
N TRP A 177 14.73 -9.70 8.03
CA TRP A 177 14.98 -10.63 6.94
C TRP A 177 16.34 -10.37 6.27
N PRO A 178 17.14 -11.42 5.99
CA PRO A 178 18.44 -11.29 5.36
C PRO A 178 18.38 -10.53 4.04
N GLU A 179 19.32 -9.62 3.84
CA GLU A 179 19.53 -8.84 2.62
C GLU A 179 18.42 -7.83 2.25
N GLU A 180 17.33 -7.70 3.03
CA GLU A 180 16.22 -6.79 2.67
C GLU A 180 16.51 -5.31 2.99
N GLY A 181 17.18 -5.01 4.07
CA GLY A 181 17.58 -3.65 4.43
C GLY A 181 16.47 -2.74 4.95
N VAL A 182 16.54 -1.44 4.65
CA VAL A 182 15.52 -0.45 5.04
C VAL A 182 14.41 -0.45 3.99
N CYS A 183 13.20 -0.90 4.38
CA CYS A 183 12.04 -1.05 3.49
C CYS A 183 11.04 0.12 3.56
N ALA A 184 11.17 1.00 4.55
CA ALA A 184 10.29 2.15 4.73
C ALA A 184 10.54 3.25 3.69
N THR A 185 9.46 3.92 3.24
CA THR A 185 9.56 5.21 2.56
C THR A 185 9.73 6.31 3.61
N PRO A 186 10.78 7.12 3.56
CA PRO A 186 10.98 8.21 4.52
C PRO A 186 9.93 9.31 4.39
N THR A 187 9.68 10.03 5.48
CA THR A 187 8.92 11.28 5.50
C THR A 187 9.88 12.43 5.84
N VAL A 188 9.82 13.52 5.09
CA VAL A 188 10.69 14.68 5.26
C VAL A 188 9.87 15.93 5.58
N GLU A 189 10.25 16.66 6.62
CA GLU A 189 9.68 17.96 6.96
C GLU A 189 10.80 18.94 7.30
N GLY A 190 10.94 19.98 6.50
CA GLY A 190 12.02 20.96 6.66
C GLY A 190 13.40 20.32 6.52
N ASP A 191 14.16 20.35 7.59
CA ASP A 191 15.51 19.77 7.71
C ASP A 191 15.52 18.43 8.45
N ARG A 192 14.39 17.77 8.62
CA ARG A 192 14.27 16.48 9.33
C ARG A 192 13.77 15.37 8.43
N VAL A 193 14.40 14.19 8.56
CA VAL A 193 14.07 12.96 7.83
C VAL A 193 13.65 11.89 8.82
N TYR A 194 12.42 11.38 8.68
CA TYR A 194 11.84 10.39 9.57
C TYR A 194 11.62 9.07 8.82
N TYR A 195 12.02 7.95 9.40
CA TYR A 195 11.77 6.61 8.85
C TYR A 195 11.84 5.54 9.93
N VAL A 196 11.44 4.34 9.60
CA VAL A 196 11.64 3.15 10.45
C VAL A 196 12.80 2.34 9.86
N SER A 197 13.82 2.06 10.67
CA SER A 197 14.96 1.25 10.25
C SER A 197 14.60 -0.24 10.25
N ASN A 198 15.41 -1.08 9.58
CA ASN A 198 15.30 -2.55 9.66
C ASN A 198 15.36 -3.08 11.10
N ARG A 199 15.90 -2.31 12.05
CA ARG A 199 15.98 -2.67 13.48
C ARG A 199 14.71 -2.32 14.29
N CYS A 200 13.58 -2.06 13.64
CA CYS A 200 12.35 -1.63 14.31
C CYS A 200 12.53 -0.37 15.17
N THR A 201 13.38 0.56 14.72
CA THR A 201 13.66 1.83 15.39
C THR A 201 13.14 2.98 14.54
N VAL A 202 12.35 3.87 15.15
CA VAL A 202 11.96 5.13 14.52
C VAL A 202 13.13 6.08 14.60
N MET A 203 13.56 6.59 13.46
CA MET A 203 14.72 7.47 13.31
C MET A 203 14.28 8.87 12.90
N CYS A 204 14.91 9.88 13.46
CA CYS A 204 14.90 11.26 12.98
C CYS A 204 16.34 11.69 12.68
N LEU A 205 16.61 12.03 11.43
CA LEU A 205 17.91 12.47 10.98
C LEU A 205 17.88 13.95 10.57
N ASP A 206 19.05 14.59 10.62
CA ASP A 206 19.27 15.85 9.93
C ASP A 206 19.41 15.64 8.41
N ALA A 207 18.71 16.43 7.62
CA ALA A 207 18.71 16.30 6.15
C ALA A 207 20.07 16.61 5.52
N ASN A 208 20.95 17.35 6.22
CA ASN A 208 22.28 17.69 5.75
C ASN A 208 23.35 16.64 6.13
N GLY A 209 22.98 15.64 6.96
CA GLY A 209 23.96 14.75 7.58
C GLY A 209 24.96 15.56 8.40
N PHE A 210 26.23 15.14 8.46
CA PHE A 210 27.26 15.87 9.20
C PHE A 210 27.82 17.12 8.47
N ALA A 211 27.16 17.64 7.43
CA ALA A 211 27.70 18.77 6.66
C ALA A 211 27.69 20.09 7.45
N ASP A 212 26.76 20.25 8.41
CA ASP A 212 26.60 21.43 9.26
C ASP A 212 26.83 21.17 10.76
N GLY A 213 27.46 20.04 11.09
CA GLY A 213 27.80 19.63 12.44
C GLY A 213 27.00 18.43 12.92
N ASN A 214 27.17 18.06 14.20
CA ASN A 214 26.42 17.00 14.85
C ASN A 214 25.27 17.61 15.68
N GLN A 215 24.04 17.22 15.37
CA GLN A 215 22.82 17.74 15.96
C GLN A 215 22.08 16.67 16.77
N GLY A 216 21.71 16.97 18.00
CA GLY A 216 20.86 16.10 18.82
C GLY A 216 21.61 14.93 19.46
N PHE A 217 21.47 13.72 18.92
CA PHE A 217 22.08 12.51 19.48
C PHE A 217 23.59 12.50 19.25
N GLN A 218 24.37 12.25 20.29
CA GLN A 218 25.85 12.30 20.23
C GLN A 218 26.50 10.92 20.19
N GLY A 219 25.68 9.84 20.21
CA GLY A 219 26.14 8.46 20.34
C GLY A 219 26.26 7.70 19.03
N GLU A 220 26.30 8.37 17.87
CA GLU A 220 26.43 7.72 16.57
C GLU A 220 27.71 6.89 16.48
N LYS A 221 27.57 5.70 15.92
CA LYS A 221 28.68 4.78 15.68
C LYS A 221 29.63 5.33 14.59
N TYR A 222 29.11 6.06 13.61
CA TYR A 222 29.83 6.60 12.47
C TYR A 222 29.54 8.11 12.33
N LYS A 223 30.59 8.90 12.07
CA LYS A 223 30.54 10.38 12.07
C LYS A 223 31.37 11.01 10.94
N GLU A 224 31.51 10.29 9.81
CA GLU A 224 32.20 10.86 8.65
C GLU A 224 31.23 11.77 7.86
N LYS A 225 31.76 12.60 6.96
CA LYS A 225 30.95 13.51 6.14
C LYS A 225 29.88 12.81 5.28
N THR A 226 30.09 11.52 5.02
CA THR A 226 29.17 10.68 4.25
C THR A 226 28.24 9.84 5.13
N ASP A 227 28.21 10.09 6.42
CA ASP A 227 27.28 9.47 7.35
C ASP A 227 26.10 10.39 7.66
N ALA A 228 25.02 9.79 8.12
CA ALA A 228 23.84 10.51 8.58
C ALA A 228 24.05 11.02 10.01
N ASP A 229 23.57 12.23 10.29
CA ASP A 229 23.48 12.81 11.62
C ASP A 229 22.13 12.48 12.24
N VAL A 230 22.13 11.81 13.41
CA VAL A 230 20.93 11.38 14.13
C VAL A 230 20.48 12.47 15.11
N VAL A 231 19.27 12.99 14.93
CA VAL A 231 18.70 13.96 15.88
C VAL A 231 18.12 13.24 17.10
N TRP A 232 17.33 12.20 16.85
CA TRP A 232 16.83 11.28 17.87
C TRP A 232 16.44 9.92 17.28
N GLN A 233 16.30 8.92 18.15
CA GLN A 233 15.84 7.58 17.79
C GLN A 233 14.94 7.00 18.88
N TYR A 234 13.98 6.14 18.49
CA TYR A 234 13.08 5.46 19.40
C TYR A 234 13.02 3.97 19.05
N ASP A 235 13.63 3.13 19.88
CA ASP A 235 13.70 1.67 19.70
C ASP A 235 12.40 1.03 20.20
N MET A 236 11.53 0.60 19.27
CA MET A 236 10.23 0.03 19.60
C MET A 236 10.33 -1.36 20.22
N MET A 237 11.37 -2.13 19.91
CA MET A 237 11.58 -3.45 20.54
C MET A 237 11.94 -3.28 22.01
N LYS A 238 12.87 -2.39 22.33
CA LYS A 238 13.33 -2.13 23.69
C LYS A 238 12.28 -1.42 24.55
N GLU A 239 11.68 -0.36 24.02
CA GLU A 239 10.81 0.54 24.80
C GLU A 239 9.37 0.00 24.92
N LEU A 240 8.93 -0.85 23.98
CA LEU A 240 7.54 -1.30 23.88
C LEU A 240 7.39 -2.82 23.91
N ASN A 241 8.48 -3.57 23.97
CA ASN A 241 8.50 -5.04 23.85
C ASN A 241 7.84 -5.53 22.55
N VAL A 242 8.01 -4.81 21.47
CA VAL A 242 7.54 -5.21 20.14
C VAL A 242 8.39 -6.36 19.62
N PHE A 243 7.74 -7.31 18.94
CA PHE A 243 8.38 -8.39 18.22
C PHE A 243 8.03 -8.24 16.73
N PRO A 244 8.84 -7.51 15.93
CA PRO A 244 8.53 -7.32 14.52
C PRO A 244 8.65 -8.64 13.78
N HIS A 245 7.77 -8.87 12.79
CA HIS A 245 7.84 -10.04 11.92
C HIS A 245 8.46 -9.67 10.58
N ASN A 246 9.51 -10.39 10.19
CA ASN A 246 10.27 -10.26 8.94
C ASN A 246 10.88 -8.87 8.71
N MET A 247 10.08 -7.84 8.61
CA MET A 247 10.49 -6.48 8.23
C MET A 247 9.74 -5.40 8.99
N SER A 248 10.46 -4.34 9.36
CA SER A 248 9.87 -3.10 9.86
C SER A 248 9.76 -2.09 8.71
N ALA A 249 8.63 -2.06 8.01
CA ALA A 249 8.44 -1.30 6.76
C ALA A 249 7.53 -0.07 6.91
N GLY A 250 7.28 0.41 8.14
CA GLY A 250 6.38 1.52 8.41
C GLY A 250 6.82 2.84 7.76
N CYS A 251 5.94 3.44 6.94
CA CYS A 251 6.15 4.79 6.41
C CYS A 251 5.52 5.81 7.37
N PRO A 252 6.31 6.62 8.09
CA PRO A 252 5.79 7.54 9.10
C PRO A 252 4.81 8.56 8.51
N LEU A 253 3.80 8.94 9.31
CA LEU A 253 2.85 9.99 8.99
C LEU A 253 3.01 11.14 9.97
N ILE A 254 3.21 12.37 9.48
CA ILE A 254 3.26 13.56 10.30
C ILE A 254 1.97 14.37 10.14
N VAL A 255 1.35 14.73 11.28
CA VAL A 255 0.23 15.66 11.34
C VAL A 255 0.46 16.61 12.51
N GLY A 256 0.63 17.90 12.21
CA GLY A 256 1.01 18.86 13.22
C GLY A 256 2.36 18.53 13.87
N ASP A 257 2.39 18.39 15.19
CA ASP A 257 3.59 18.00 15.95
C ASP A 257 3.66 16.49 16.26
N ILE A 258 2.76 15.70 15.70
CA ILE A 258 2.64 14.26 15.99
C ILE A 258 3.15 13.42 14.82
N LEU A 259 3.98 12.41 15.13
CA LEU A 259 4.46 11.38 14.22
C LEU A 259 3.75 10.06 14.52
N PHE A 260 3.03 9.51 13.56
CA PHE A 260 2.31 8.23 13.68
C PHE A 260 3.05 7.12 12.98
N VAL A 261 3.17 5.95 13.64
CA VAL A 261 3.89 4.78 13.14
C VAL A 261 3.19 3.51 13.60
N HIS A 262 3.14 2.48 12.76
CA HIS A 262 2.87 1.10 13.18
C HIS A 262 4.18 0.41 13.58
N THR A 263 4.11 -0.61 14.44
CA THR A 263 5.30 -1.20 15.05
C THR A 263 5.81 -2.47 14.38
N ALA A 264 5.11 -2.97 13.35
CA ALA A 264 5.39 -4.27 12.70
C ALA A 264 5.30 -5.49 13.65
N ASN A 265 4.67 -5.37 14.83
CA ASN A 265 4.50 -6.48 15.76
C ASN A 265 3.80 -7.66 15.08
N GLY A 266 4.31 -8.88 15.26
CA GLY A 266 3.82 -10.05 14.54
C GLY A 266 4.21 -11.38 15.15
N VAL A 267 4.10 -12.45 14.35
CA VAL A 267 4.31 -13.84 14.77
C VAL A 267 5.79 -14.22 14.84
N ASP A 268 6.08 -15.39 15.43
CA ASP A 268 7.40 -15.98 15.46
C ASP A 268 7.81 -16.59 14.10
N ASP A 269 9.06 -17.04 13.98
CA ASP A 269 9.61 -17.63 12.73
C ASP A 269 8.83 -18.88 12.27
N GLY A 270 8.29 -19.63 13.19
CA GLY A 270 7.48 -20.82 12.90
C GLY A 270 6.02 -20.54 12.58
N HIS A 271 5.58 -19.27 12.67
CA HIS A 271 4.17 -18.86 12.52
C HIS A 271 3.20 -19.57 13.48
N LEU A 272 3.71 -20.01 14.62
CA LEU A 272 2.95 -20.79 15.61
C LEU A 272 2.52 -19.96 16.82
N ASN A 273 3.26 -18.89 17.13
CA ASN A 273 3.02 -18.06 18.29
C ASN A 273 3.06 -16.57 17.95
N LEU A 274 2.39 -15.78 18.79
CA LEU A 274 2.53 -14.33 18.81
C LEU A 274 3.35 -13.96 20.06
N PRO A 275 4.67 -13.71 19.94
CA PRO A 275 5.54 -13.54 21.11
C PRO A 275 5.17 -12.36 22.01
N SER A 276 4.63 -11.29 21.41
CA SER A 276 4.28 -10.05 22.12
C SER A 276 2.83 -9.63 21.89
N PRO A 277 1.82 -10.42 22.33
CA PRO A 277 0.41 -10.15 22.04
C PRO A 277 -0.14 -8.88 22.69
N ASN A 278 0.53 -8.37 23.71
CA ASN A 278 0.15 -7.15 24.44
C ASN A 278 0.97 -5.92 24.05
N ALA A 279 1.97 -6.09 23.17
CA ALA A 279 2.75 -4.97 22.67
C ALA A 279 1.85 -4.06 21.80
N PRO A 280 2.10 -2.75 21.78
CA PRO A 280 1.33 -1.85 20.94
C PRO A 280 1.64 -2.09 19.48
N SER A 281 0.60 -2.02 18.65
CA SER A 281 0.72 -2.06 17.19
C SER A 281 0.76 -0.67 16.57
N PHE A 282 0.16 0.30 17.24
CA PHE A 282 0.04 1.68 16.77
C PHE A 282 0.55 2.66 17.84
N ILE A 283 1.39 3.60 17.41
CA ILE A 283 1.99 4.59 18.31
C ILE A 283 1.96 5.98 17.71
N ALA A 284 1.98 6.98 18.58
CA ALA A 284 2.23 8.37 18.25
C ALA A 284 3.40 8.91 19.07
N LEU A 285 4.31 9.59 18.39
CA LEU A 285 5.48 10.23 18.98
C LEU A 285 5.42 11.74 18.78
N ASP A 286 5.98 12.49 19.69
CA ASP A 286 6.33 13.89 19.44
C ASP A 286 7.43 13.94 18.38
N LYS A 287 7.18 14.58 17.25
CA LYS A 287 8.10 14.56 16.11
C LYS A 287 9.44 15.27 16.37
N LYS A 288 9.48 16.19 17.32
CA LYS A 288 10.69 16.97 17.64
C LYS A 288 11.65 16.21 18.56
N THR A 289 11.07 15.43 19.48
CA THR A 289 11.82 14.79 20.57
C THR A 289 11.86 13.28 20.52
N GLY A 290 11.01 12.64 19.70
CA GLY A 290 10.83 11.18 19.67
C GLY A 290 10.11 10.63 20.90
N LYS A 291 9.57 11.49 21.80
CA LYS A 291 8.86 11.05 23.00
C LYS A 291 7.53 10.41 22.66
N LEU A 292 7.24 9.25 23.28
CA LEU A 292 5.95 8.58 23.16
C LEU A 292 4.82 9.46 23.73
N LEU A 293 3.81 9.73 22.91
CA LEU A 293 2.60 10.48 23.29
C LEU A 293 1.48 9.50 23.69
N TRP A 294 1.18 8.55 22.83
CA TRP A 294 0.24 7.48 23.12
C TRP A 294 0.60 6.19 22.37
N LYS A 295 0.04 5.08 22.82
CA LYS A 295 0.18 3.76 22.20
C LYS A 295 -1.13 3.00 22.29
N ASN A 296 -1.40 2.14 21.30
CA ASN A 296 -2.58 1.29 21.27
C ASN A 296 -2.21 -0.13 20.83
N SER A 297 -2.68 -1.13 21.59
CA SER A 297 -2.34 -2.54 21.38
C SER A 297 -3.35 -3.32 20.52
N LEU A 298 -4.34 -2.65 19.88
CA LEU A 298 -5.16 -3.30 18.87
C LEU A 298 -4.29 -3.64 17.64
N PRO A 299 -4.54 -4.77 16.99
CA PRO A 299 -5.49 -5.87 17.26
C PRO A 299 -5.07 -6.85 18.38
N GLY A 300 -3.90 -6.70 18.98
CA GLY A 300 -3.41 -7.54 20.06
C GLY A 300 -3.22 -9.00 19.63
N LYS A 301 -3.80 -9.93 20.38
CA LYS A 301 -3.72 -11.37 20.09
C LYS A 301 -4.35 -11.82 18.76
N ASN A 302 -5.06 -10.93 18.08
CA ASN A 302 -5.72 -11.23 16.81
C ASN A 302 -4.84 -10.91 15.59
N ILE A 303 -3.60 -10.45 15.77
CA ILE A 303 -2.62 -10.33 14.67
C ILE A 303 -2.47 -11.72 14.03
N MET A 304 -2.68 -11.82 12.72
CA MET A 304 -2.56 -13.09 12.00
C MET A 304 -1.12 -13.40 11.62
N HIS A 305 -0.37 -12.39 11.14
CA HIS A 305 0.99 -12.54 10.63
C HIS A 305 1.87 -11.39 11.07
N GLY A 306 1.77 -10.24 10.44
CA GLY A 306 2.48 -9.02 10.81
C GLY A 306 1.60 -7.79 10.64
N GLN A 307 2.22 -6.62 10.71
CA GLN A 307 1.53 -5.35 10.50
C GLN A 307 2.39 -4.45 9.63
N TRP A 308 1.95 -4.20 8.39
CA TRP A 308 2.73 -3.48 7.38
C TRP A 308 1.98 -2.34 6.68
N SER A 309 0.68 -2.18 6.94
CA SER A 309 -0.11 -1.09 6.35
C SER A 309 0.15 0.25 7.04
N ASN A 310 0.36 1.29 6.25
CA ASN A 310 0.72 2.61 6.76
C ASN A 310 -0.50 3.40 7.25
N PRO A 311 -0.32 4.31 8.22
CA PRO A 311 -1.37 5.22 8.65
C PRO A 311 -1.70 6.28 7.58
N THR A 312 -2.96 6.72 7.59
CA THR A 312 -3.45 7.89 6.88
C THR A 312 -4.21 8.82 7.82
N TYR A 313 -4.34 10.09 7.46
CA TYR A 313 -5.08 11.07 8.25
C TYR A 313 -6.15 11.74 7.42
N ALA A 314 -7.29 11.99 8.06
CA ALA A 314 -8.39 12.74 7.47
C ALA A 314 -9.16 13.54 8.51
N GLU A 315 -9.81 14.60 8.06
CA GLU A 315 -10.96 15.18 8.72
C GLU A 315 -12.20 14.84 7.90
N ILE A 316 -13.03 13.93 8.40
CA ILE A 316 -14.24 13.45 7.72
C ILE A 316 -15.45 13.79 8.59
N ASP A 317 -16.45 14.45 8.00
CA ASP A 317 -17.65 14.91 8.70
C ASP A 317 -17.34 15.73 9.97
N GLY A 318 -16.27 16.56 9.92
CA GLY A 318 -15.77 17.37 11.02
C GLY A 318 -15.04 16.60 12.12
N VAL A 319 -14.73 15.31 11.91
CA VAL A 319 -13.97 14.48 12.86
C VAL A 319 -12.54 14.28 12.37
N LYS A 320 -11.59 14.83 13.11
CA LYS A 320 -10.15 14.56 12.90
C LYS A 320 -9.82 13.14 13.34
N GLN A 321 -9.15 12.40 12.48
CA GLN A 321 -8.86 11.00 12.74
C GLN A 321 -7.59 10.52 12.04
N VAL A 322 -6.81 9.70 12.75
CA VAL A 322 -5.74 8.90 12.19
C VAL A 322 -6.24 7.46 12.03
N ILE A 323 -6.00 6.88 10.86
CA ILE A 323 -6.57 5.60 10.46
C ILE A 323 -5.43 4.61 10.26
N PHE A 324 -5.47 3.50 10.98
CA PHE A 324 -4.51 2.41 10.93
C PHE A 324 -5.19 1.10 10.53
N PRO A 325 -4.84 0.50 9.42
CA PRO A 325 -5.22 -0.88 9.15
C PRO A 325 -4.40 -1.85 9.99
N GLY A 326 -5.05 -2.91 10.44
CA GLY A 326 -4.45 -3.91 11.34
C GLY A 326 -4.14 -5.23 10.65
N GLY A 327 -3.18 -5.96 11.20
CA GLY A 327 -2.80 -7.31 10.79
C GLY A 327 -3.82 -8.40 11.16
N ASP A 328 -5.04 -8.03 11.49
CA ASP A 328 -6.20 -8.90 11.73
C ASP A 328 -7.33 -8.71 10.72
N GLY A 329 -7.10 -7.85 9.71
CA GLY A 329 -8.09 -7.51 8.70
C GLY A 329 -9.15 -6.52 9.16
N TRP A 330 -8.90 -5.78 10.25
CA TRP A 330 -9.68 -4.62 10.67
C TRP A 330 -8.97 -3.32 10.36
N VAL A 331 -9.72 -2.28 10.06
CA VAL A 331 -9.26 -0.88 10.02
C VAL A 331 -9.70 -0.19 11.30
N TYR A 332 -8.80 0.54 11.93
CA TYR A 332 -9.04 1.26 13.19
C TYR A 332 -8.84 2.75 13.00
N SER A 333 -9.75 3.54 13.52
CA SER A 333 -9.66 4.99 13.53
C SER A 333 -9.55 5.52 14.95
N PHE A 334 -8.60 6.42 15.17
CA PHE A 334 -8.30 6.98 16.48
C PHE A 334 -8.32 8.51 16.47
N VAL A 335 -8.62 9.10 17.63
CA VAL A 335 -8.39 10.51 17.89
C VAL A 335 -6.87 10.76 17.83
N PRO A 336 -6.38 11.66 16.97
CA PRO A 336 -4.95 11.83 16.73
C PRO A 336 -4.14 12.21 17.98
N GLU A 337 -4.70 13.00 18.86
CA GLU A 337 -4.04 13.52 20.06
C GLU A 337 -4.00 12.53 21.22
N THR A 338 -4.96 11.60 21.30
CA THR A 338 -5.13 10.73 22.47
C THR A 338 -5.01 9.24 22.20
N GLY A 339 -5.17 8.80 20.94
CA GLY A 339 -5.24 7.39 20.59
C GLY A 339 -6.54 6.70 21.04
N GLU A 340 -7.59 7.47 21.38
CA GLU A 340 -8.92 6.95 21.67
C GLU A 340 -9.57 6.40 20.40
N LEU A 341 -10.11 5.17 20.46
CA LEU A 341 -10.76 4.52 19.33
C LEU A 341 -12.09 5.23 19.00
N ILE A 342 -12.23 5.67 17.75
CA ILE A 342 -13.46 6.29 17.23
C ILE A 342 -14.36 5.21 16.64
N TRP A 343 -13.83 4.45 15.67
CA TRP A 343 -14.53 3.37 14.99
C TRP A 343 -13.55 2.30 14.50
N LYS A 344 -14.11 1.14 14.16
CA LYS A 344 -13.39 0.04 13.49
C LYS A 344 -14.23 -0.54 12.37
N PHE A 345 -13.56 -1.11 11.36
CA PHE A 345 -14.17 -1.68 10.17
C PHE A 345 -13.52 -3.02 9.82
N ASP A 346 -14.32 -4.08 9.68
CA ASP A 346 -13.88 -5.41 9.22
C ASP A 346 -14.22 -5.57 7.73
N GLY A 347 -13.22 -5.77 6.90
CA GLY A 347 -13.38 -5.99 5.46
C GLY A 347 -13.53 -7.46 5.07
N ASN A 348 -13.31 -8.40 5.99
CA ASN A 348 -13.44 -9.83 5.70
C ASN A 348 -14.89 -10.31 5.83
N PRO A 349 -15.29 -11.36 5.05
CA PRO A 349 -16.49 -12.14 5.33
C PRO A 349 -16.48 -12.68 6.76
N LYS A 350 -17.64 -12.77 7.41
CA LYS A 350 -17.72 -13.17 8.83
C LYS A 350 -17.45 -14.65 9.06
N ASP A 351 -17.61 -15.47 8.04
CA ASP A 351 -17.25 -16.89 8.00
C ASP A 351 -15.77 -17.13 7.64
N SER A 352 -15.00 -16.05 7.41
CA SER A 352 -13.57 -16.16 7.13
C SER A 352 -12.83 -16.78 8.31
N VAL A 353 -11.95 -17.75 8.01
CA VAL A 353 -11.19 -18.50 9.00
C VAL A 353 -9.94 -17.74 9.39
N TYR A 354 -9.89 -17.35 10.67
CA TYR A 354 -8.66 -16.86 11.27
C TYR A 354 -7.70 -18.02 11.54
N GLU A 355 -6.47 -17.89 11.05
CA GLU A 355 -5.39 -18.83 11.34
C GLU A 355 -4.10 -18.06 11.59
N LEU A 356 -3.43 -18.38 12.69
CA LEU A 356 -2.15 -17.73 13.02
C LEU A 356 -1.12 -18.08 11.94
N GLY A 357 -0.36 -17.10 11.50
CA GLY A 357 0.53 -17.23 10.35
C GLY A 357 -0.15 -16.90 9.00
N GLY A 358 -1.45 -16.57 9.00
CA GLY A 358 -2.13 -16.07 7.79
C GLY A 358 -2.54 -17.13 6.77
N THR A 359 -2.51 -18.43 7.11
CA THR A 359 -2.83 -19.53 6.18
C THR A 359 -4.33 -19.80 6.03
N GLY A 360 -5.18 -19.19 6.87
CA GLY A 360 -6.63 -19.25 6.77
C GLY A 360 -7.22 -18.45 5.60
N THR A 361 -8.54 -18.36 5.53
CA THR A 361 -9.24 -17.60 4.47
C THR A 361 -9.37 -16.11 4.81
N ARG A 362 -9.16 -15.72 6.08
CA ARG A 362 -9.13 -14.32 6.49
C ARG A 362 -7.88 -13.62 5.96
N SER A 363 -8.04 -12.42 5.41
CA SER A 363 -6.95 -11.56 4.94
C SER A 363 -6.71 -10.39 5.90
N ASP A 364 -5.50 -9.87 5.95
CA ASP A 364 -5.12 -8.64 6.64
C ASP A 364 -5.12 -7.42 5.70
N TYR A 365 -4.47 -6.33 6.11
CA TYR A 365 -4.24 -5.14 5.29
C TYR A 365 -2.75 -4.86 5.15
N ILE A 366 -2.26 -4.77 3.91
CA ILE A 366 -0.91 -4.29 3.59
C ILE A 366 -0.98 -2.97 2.83
N GLY A 367 -1.92 -2.84 1.90
CA GLY A 367 -2.19 -1.59 1.20
C GLY A 367 -2.59 -0.46 2.15
N THR A 368 -2.16 0.76 1.86
CA THR A 368 -2.45 1.94 2.67
C THR A 368 -3.83 2.52 2.31
N PRO A 369 -4.67 2.94 3.28
CA PRO A 369 -5.95 3.58 3.00
C PRO A 369 -5.74 4.93 2.30
N VAL A 370 -6.59 5.23 1.31
CA VAL A 370 -6.59 6.52 0.60
C VAL A 370 -7.81 7.33 1.00
N ILE A 371 -7.60 8.62 1.21
CA ILE A 371 -8.70 9.57 1.42
C ILE A 371 -8.96 10.34 0.13
N TYR A 372 -10.21 10.26 -0.35
CA TYR A 372 -10.67 11.00 -1.51
C TYR A 372 -12.16 11.35 -1.32
N ASP A 373 -12.54 12.60 -1.59
CA ASP A 373 -13.93 13.09 -1.47
C ASP A 373 -14.59 12.71 -0.13
N ASN A 374 -13.90 12.95 1.00
CA ASN A 374 -14.34 12.60 2.37
C ASN A 374 -14.70 11.11 2.57
N LYS A 375 -14.10 10.23 1.80
CA LYS A 375 -14.25 8.78 1.90
C LYS A 375 -12.91 8.09 2.00
N ILE A 376 -12.92 6.88 2.51
CA ILE A 376 -11.77 6.01 2.68
C ILE A 376 -11.87 4.88 1.67
N TYR A 377 -10.79 4.61 0.96
CA TYR A 377 -10.68 3.55 -0.04
C TYR A 377 -9.56 2.59 0.38
N ILE A 378 -9.88 1.30 0.49
CA ILE A 378 -8.93 0.30 0.94
C ILE A 378 -9.27 -1.10 0.42
N GLY A 379 -8.23 -1.88 0.10
CA GLY A 379 -8.31 -3.29 -0.30
C GLY A 379 -7.67 -4.21 0.73
N LEU A 380 -8.24 -5.38 0.91
CA LEU A 380 -7.67 -6.48 1.68
C LEU A 380 -6.54 -7.16 0.92
N GLY A 381 -5.58 -7.73 1.62
CA GLY A 381 -4.50 -8.48 1.03
C GLY A 381 -3.80 -9.37 2.02
N GLN A 382 -2.74 -9.96 1.53
CA GLN A 382 -1.71 -10.63 2.32
C GLN A 382 -0.38 -10.45 1.59
N ASP A 383 0.71 -10.70 2.30
CA ASP A 383 2.03 -10.69 1.71
C ASP A 383 2.24 -11.82 0.69
N PRO A 384 3.32 -11.78 -0.11
CA PRO A 384 3.57 -12.77 -1.15
C PRO A 384 3.78 -14.21 -0.63
N GLU A 385 4.14 -14.41 0.64
CA GLU A 385 4.31 -15.74 1.23
C GLU A 385 2.97 -16.50 1.27
N HIS A 386 1.85 -15.77 1.40
CA HIS A 386 0.49 -16.32 1.44
C HIS A 386 -0.20 -16.37 0.08
N SER A 387 0.55 -16.13 -1.00
CA SER A 387 0.11 -16.20 -2.38
C SER A 387 -1.04 -15.25 -2.74
N THR A 388 -1.57 -15.41 -3.95
CA THR A 388 -2.75 -14.70 -4.44
C THR A 388 -4.03 -15.43 -4.05
N GLY A 389 -5.14 -14.71 -3.93
CA GLY A 389 -6.43 -15.30 -3.58
C GLY A 389 -7.55 -14.27 -3.66
N ILE A 390 -8.74 -14.71 -3.31
CA ILE A 390 -9.93 -13.85 -3.25
C ILE A 390 -9.72 -12.70 -2.28
N SER A 391 -10.19 -11.51 -2.67
CA SER A 391 -10.12 -10.31 -1.85
C SER A 391 -11.31 -9.37 -2.08
N HIS A 392 -11.29 -8.25 -1.33
CA HIS A 392 -12.36 -7.27 -1.26
C HIS A 392 -11.77 -5.86 -1.23
N PHE A 393 -12.38 -4.95 -1.96
CA PHE A 393 -12.03 -3.54 -1.96
C PHE A 393 -13.26 -2.71 -1.55
N PHE A 394 -13.06 -1.72 -0.68
CA PHE A 394 -14.15 -0.96 -0.09
C PHE A 394 -13.99 0.54 -0.28
N CYS A 395 -15.13 1.21 -0.43
CA CYS A 395 -15.31 2.63 -0.20
C CYS A 395 -16.17 2.82 1.06
N ILE A 396 -15.63 3.55 2.05
CA ILE A 396 -16.24 3.76 3.37
C ILE A 396 -16.40 5.26 3.59
N ALA A 397 -17.56 5.70 4.06
CA ALA A 397 -17.85 7.09 4.41
C ALA A 397 -18.23 7.21 5.89
N PRO A 398 -17.26 7.24 6.82
CA PRO A 398 -17.53 7.41 8.24
C PRO A 398 -18.29 8.71 8.51
N LYS A 399 -19.18 8.69 9.52
CA LYS A 399 -19.95 9.84 9.97
C LYS A 399 -19.72 10.10 11.45
N LYS A 400 -19.82 11.35 11.87
CA LYS A 400 -19.56 11.77 13.27
C LYS A 400 -20.43 11.08 14.32
N ASP A 401 -21.65 10.68 13.95
CA ASP A 401 -22.60 9.98 14.79
C ASP A 401 -22.44 8.45 14.77
N LYS A 402 -21.58 7.91 13.89
CA LYS A 402 -21.28 6.48 13.75
C LYS A 402 -19.97 6.12 14.43
N LYS A 403 -20.07 5.42 15.54
CA LYS A 403 -18.93 4.96 16.34
C LYS A 403 -18.93 3.43 16.51
N GLY A 404 -17.82 2.89 16.95
CA GLY A 404 -17.65 1.46 17.16
C GLY A 404 -17.53 0.69 15.85
N ASP A 405 -18.26 -0.41 15.67
CA ASP A 405 -18.18 -1.22 14.45
C ASP A 405 -19.06 -0.61 13.33
N ILE A 406 -18.39 -0.14 12.25
CA ILE A 406 -19.03 0.45 11.06
C ILE A 406 -18.94 -0.46 9.82
N SER A 407 -18.63 -1.75 10.00
CA SER A 407 -18.57 -2.75 8.92
C SER A 407 -19.91 -2.90 8.20
N GLY A 408 -19.90 -3.47 6.99
CA GLY A 408 -21.13 -3.69 6.21
C GLY A 408 -22.09 -4.65 6.88
N VAL A 409 -21.57 -5.69 7.52
CA VAL A 409 -22.32 -6.76 8.16
C VAL A 409 -21.78 -7.06 9.56
N LEU A 410 -22.63 -7.62 10.41
CA LEU A 410 -22.30 -8.15 11.73
C LEU A 410 -22.36 -9.67 11.73
N GLU A 411 -21.51 -10.31 12.51
CA GLU A 411 -21.55 -11.75 12.74
C GLU A 411 -22.83 -12.17 13.48
N VAL A 412 -23.41 -13.28 13.04
CA VAL A 412 -24.52 -13.97 13.71
C VAL A 412 -24.13 -15.44 13.89
N LYS A 413 -24.23 -15.92 15.12
CA LYS A 413 -24.04 -17.36 15.43
C LYS A 413 -25.39 -18.03 15.54
N THR A 414 -25.58 -19.09 14.77
CA THR A 414 -26.76 -19.97 14.83
C THR A 414 -26.30 -21.41 15.05
N LYS A 415 -27.19 -22.27 15.51
CA LYS A 415 -26.90 -23.71 15.64
C LYS A 415 -27.32 -24.43 14.37
N GLY A 416 -26.40 -25.12 13.76
CA GLY A 416 -26.66 -26.04 12.64
C GLY A 416 -27.43 -27.29 13.11
N ALA A 417 -27.87 -28.10 12.15
CA ALA A 417 -28.59 -29.36 12.40
C ALA A 417 -27.75 -30.38 13.19
N ASP A 418 -26.43 -30.28 13.14
CA ASP A 418 -25.45 -31.08 13.87
C ASP A 418 -25.10 -30.49 15.25
N GLY A 419 -25.77 -29.40 15.69
CA GLY A 419 -25.53 -28.71 16.94
C GLY A 419 -24.29 -27.81 16.98
N LYS A 420 -23.51 -27.76 15.90
CA LYS A 420 -22.34 -26.88 15.80
C LYS A 420 -22.74 -25.44 15.50
N ASP A 421 -21.87 -24.52 15.87
CA ASP A 421 -22.07 -23.11 15.52
C ASP A 421 -21.88 -22.91 14.00
N VAL A 422 -22.86 -22.29 13.39
CA VAL A 422 -22.80 -21.78 12.01
C VAL A 422 -22.69 -20.27 12.08
N ILE A 423 -21.60 -19.74 11.53
CA ILE A 423 -21.38 -18.30 11.43
C ILE A 423 -22.12 -17.80 10.18
N GLY A 424 -22.96 -16.83 10.37
CA GLY A 424 -23.68 -16.12 9.31
C GLY A 424 -23.52 -14.61 9.46
N GLU A 425 -24.16 -13.89 8.58
CA GLU A 425 -24.10 -12.42 8.51
C GLU A 425 -25.48 -11.80 8.60
N LYS A 426 -25.56 -10.61 9.19
CA LYS A 426 -26.72 -9.73 9.11
C LYS A 426 -26.27 -8.30 8.80
N PRO A 427 -27.10 -7.48 8.12
CA PRO A 427 -26.78 -6.08 7.87
C PRO A 427 -26.45 -5.33 9.17
N ASN A 428 -25.41 -4.52 9.14
CA ASN A 428 -25.05 -3.65 10.26
C ASN A 428 -25.80 -2.31 10.15
N PRO A 429 -26.69 -1.97 11.09
CA PRO A 429 -27.41 -0.68 11.05
C PRO A 429 -26.47 0.53 11.24
N ASN A 430 -25.25 0.27 11.71
CA ASN A 430 -24.20 1.28 11.88
C ASN A 430 -23.24 1.35 10.70
N SER A 431 -23.50 0.60 9.61
CA SER A 431 -22.61 0.52 8.44
C SER A 431 -22.33 1.89 7.83
N CYS A 432 -21.07 2.09 7.45
CA CYS A 432 -20.61 3.23 6.66
C CYS A 432 -20.08 2.83 5.27
N VAL A 433 -20.34 1.60 4.82
CA VAL A 433 -19.97 1.14 3.47
C VAL A 433 -20.79 1.89 2.43
N VAL A 434 -20.10 2.50 1.47
CA VAL A 434 -20.72 3.13 0.28
C VAL A 434 -20.88 2.11 -0.83
N TRP A 435 -19.80 1.40 -1.12
CA TRP A 435 -19.78 0.29 -2.07
C TRP A 435 -18.64 -0.69 -1.75
N HIS A 436 -18.77 -1.87 -2.33
CA HIS A 436 -17.81 -2.97 -2.23
C HIS A 436 -17.58 -3.58 -3.60
N PHE A 437 -16.33 -3.94 -3.89
CA PHE A 437 -15.95 -4.69 -5.08
C PHE A 437 -15.06 -5.87 -4.69
N GLY A 438 -15.34 -7.06 -5.23
CA GLY A 438 -14.58 -8.28 -4.92
C GLY A 438 -15.47 -9.47 -4.67
N GLY A 439 -14.94 -10.46 -3.98
CA GLY A 439 -15.63 -11.72 -3.74
C GLY A 439 -15.63 -12.64 -4.95
N GLU A 440 -16.47 -13.68 -4.92
CA GLU A 440 -16.55 -14.73 -5.93
C GLU A 440 -16.96 -14.21 -7.31
N GLU A 441 -16.41 -14.86 -8.36
CA GLU A 441 -16.81 -14.68 -9.75
C GLU A 441 -17.45 -15.98 -10.27
N ALA A 442 -18.76 -15.98 -10.36
CA ALA A 442 -19.56 -17.14 -10.77
C ALA A 442 -19.91 -17.17 -12.26
N ARG A 443 -19.54 -16.14 -13.04
CA ARG A 443 -19.89 -16.08 -14.47
C ARG A 443 -19.17 -17.18 -15.25
N LYS A 444 -19.91 -17.76 -16.18
CA LYS A 444 -19.39 -18.81 -17.07
C LYS A 444 -18.16 -18.30 -17.83
N PHE A 445 -17.13 -19.13 -17.96
CA PHE A 445 -15.88 -18.87 -18.65
C PHE A 445 -14.93 -17.85 -17.95
N ALA A 446 -15.25 -17.39 -16.75
CA ALA A 446 -14.30 -16.62 -15.96
C ALA A 446 -12.95 -17.37 -15.86
N LEU A 447 -11.85 -16.63 -16.01
CA LEU A 447 -10.50 -17.23 -15.98
C LEU A 447 -10.06 -17.57 -14.56
N ARG A 448 -10.74 -17.05 -13.57
CA ARG A 448 -10.57 -17.29 -12.13
C ARG A 448 -11.92 -17.19 -11.43
N ASP A 449 -12.02 -17.75 -10.24
CA ASP A 449 -13.26 -17.85 -9.44
C ASP A 449 -13.54 -16.64 -8.56
N PHE A 450 -12.81 -15.53 -8.72
CA PHE A 450 -12.99 -14.29 -7.97
C PHE A 450 -12.84 -13.03 -8.85
N LYS A 451 -13.51 -11.94 -8.45
CA LYS A 451 -13.52 -10.65 -9.15
C LYS A 451 -12.28 -9.82 -8.87
N PHE A 452 -11.85 -9.77 -7.62
CA PHE A 452 -10.71 -9.01 -7.14
C PHE A 452 -9.82 -9.89 -6.25
N GLY A 453 -8.52 -9.83 -6.48
CA GLY A 453 -7.52 -10.59 -5.74
C GLY A 453 -6.83 -9.79 -4.66
N ARG A 454 -6.10 -10.49 -3.78
CA ARG A 454 -5.27 -9.90 -2.72
C ARG A 454 -4.38 -8.79 -3.26
N THR A 455 -4.32 -7.68 -2.54
CA THR A 455 -3.56 -6.50 -2.93
C THR A 455 -2.65 -6.00 -1.81
N MET A 456 -1.46 -5.54 -2.20
CA MET A 456 -0.55 -4.75 -1.37
C MET A 456 -0.54 -3.27 -1.80
N SER A 457 -1.23 -2.97 -2.90
CA SER A 457 -1.20 -1.66 -3.54
C SER A 457 -2.10 -0.66 -2.83
N THR A 458 -1.70 0.59 -2.89
CA THR A 458 -2.48 1.76 -2.48
C THR A 458 -3.23 2.30 -3.69
N ALA A 459 -4.50 2.68 -3.54
CA ALA A 459 -5.29 3.19 -4.64
C ALA A 459 -4.76 4.54 -5.15
N CYS A 460 -5.00 4.80 -6.45
CA CYS A 460 -4.78 6.08 -7.10
C CYS A 460 -6.12 6.60 -7.61
N ILE A 461 -6.57 7.77 -7.14
CA ILE A 461 -7.90 8.30 -7.46
C ILE A 461 -7.79 9.73 -7.96
N VAL A 462 -8.27 9.96 -9.20
CA VAL A 462 -8.29 11.26 -9.86
C VAL A 462 -9.51 11.38 -10.76
N ASP A 463 -10.15 12.54 -10.83
CA ASP A 463 -11.34 12.80 -11.66
C ASP A 463 -12.47 11.75 -11.43
N ASP A 464 -12.66 11.28 -10.21
CA ASP A 464 -13.57 10.19 -9.80
C ASP A 464 -13.25 8.81 -10.42
N ILE A 465 -12.07 8.66 -11.02
CA ILE A 465 -11.56 7.39 -11.54
C ILE A 465 -10.52 6.83 -10.57
N LEU A 466 -10.74 5.58 -10.18
CA LEU A 466 -9.90 4.81 -9.25
C LEU A 466 -9.11 3.77 -10.02
N TYR A 467 -7.80 3.70 -9.74
CA TYR A 467 -6.92 2.63 -10.17
C TYR A 467 -6.41 1.86 -8.97
N ILE A 468 -6.53 0.54 -9.00
CA ILE A 468 -6.03 -0.37 -7.97
C ILE A 468 -5.46 -1.63 -8.62
N SER A 469 -4.32 -2.10 -8.13
CA SER A 469 -3.68 -3.31 -8.64
C SER A 469 -3.72 -4.45 -7.62
N GLU A 470 -3.67 -5.68 -8.13
CA GLU A 470 -3.57 -6.92 -7.35
C GLU A 470 -2.14 -7.45 -7.36
N LEU A 471 -1.77 -8.18 -6.31
CA LEU A 471 -0.50 -8.90 -6.25
C LEU A 471 -0.33 -9.86 -7.46
N ALA A 472 -1.43 -10.43 -7.94
CA ALA A 472 -1.45 -11.33 -9.11
C ALA A 472 -1.20 -10.65 -10.47
N GLY A 473 -0.94 -9.34 -10.51
CA GLY A 473 -0.54 -8.64 -11.74
C GLY A 473 -1.68 -7.95 -12.48
N GLN A 474 -2.87 -7.86 -11.95
CA GLN A 474 -3.97 -7.13 -12.59
C GLN A 474 -4.09 -5.71 -12.05
N ILE A 475 -4.28 -4.73 -12.94
CA ILE A 475 -4.73 -3.37 -12.61
C ILE A 475 -6.18 -3.21 -13.02
N HIS A 476 -6.98 -2.63 -12.14
CA HIS A 476 -8.40 -2.31 -12.34
C HIS A 476 -8.60 -0.82 -12.45
N CYS A 477 -9.50 -0.41 -13.35
CA CYS A 477 -10.01 0.95 -13.47
C CYS A 477 -11.51 0.95 -13.11
N MET A 478 -11.88 1.81 -12.17
CA MET A 478 -13.23 1.83 -11.57
C MET A 478 -13.73 3.25 -11.37
N ASN A 479 -15.03 3.41 -11.20
CA ASN A 479 -15.64 4.64 -10.71
C ASN A 479 -15.48 4.72 -9.19
N ALA A 480 -14.81 5.75 -8.69
CA ALA A 480 -14.57 5.92 -7.27
C ALA A 480 -15.86 6.18 -6.46
N LYS A 481 -16.89 6.80 -7.06
CA LYS A 481 -18.16 7.11 -6.38
C LYS A 481 -19.09 5.91 -6.26
N THR A 482 -19.13 5.06 -7.30
CA THR A 482 -20.12 3.99 -7.41
C THR A 482 -19.54 2.58 -7.28
N GLY A 483 -18.23 2.41 -7.43
CA GLY A 483 -17.59 1.10 -7.50
C GLY A 483 -17.80 0.39 -8.85
N GLU A 484 -18.39 1.07 -9.86
CA GLU A 484 -18.55 0.49 -11.19
C GLU A 484 -17.19 0.17 -11.79
N HIS A 485 -17.00 -1.08 -12.22
CA HIS A 485 -15.79 -1.54 -12.86
C HIS A 485 -15.82 -1.20 -14.35
N TYR A 486 -14.80 -0.48 -14.84
CA TYR A 486 -14.68 -0.11 -16.25
C TYR A 486 -13.89 -1.14 -17.04
N TRP A 487 -12.65 -1.39 -16.63
CA TRP A 487 -11.75 -2.34 -17.29
C TRP A 487 -10.67 -2.85 -16.35
N LYS A 488 -10.02 -3.93 -16.73
CA LYS A 488 -8.80 -4.43 -16.10
C LYS A 488 -7.76 -4.80 -17.15
N TYR A 489 -6.50 -4.76 -16.75
CA TYR A 489 -5.37 -5.17 -17.57
C TYR A 489 -4.46 -6.10 -16.78
N ASP A 490 -4.00 -7.18 -17.41
CA ASP A 490 -3.10 -8.16 -16.82
C ASP A 490 -1.66 -7.91 -17.30
N THR A 491 -0.79 -7.49 -16.40
CA THR A 491 0.63 -7.21 -16.67
C THR A 491 1.47 -8.46 -16.83
N LYS A 492 0.95 -9.63 -16.44
CA LYS A 492 1.62 -10.94 -16.42
C LYS A 492 2.78 -11.05 -15.44
N ALA A 493 2.89 -10.13 -14.50
CA ALA A 493 3.91 -10.11 -13.45
C ALA A 493 3.33 -9.60 -12.15
N SER A 494 3.89 -10.00 -11.01
CA SER A 494 3.44 -9.55 -9.70
C SER A 494 3.61 -8.04 -9.54
N ILE A 495 2.66 -7.41 -8.84
CA ILE A 495 2.67 -5.97 -8.55
C ILE A 495 2.74 -5.77 -7.03
N TRP A 496 3.83 -5.15 -6.58
CA TRP A 496 4.05 -4.82 -5.17
C TRP A 496 3.78 -3.34 -4.88
N GLY A 497 4.16 -2.48 -5.82
CA GLY A 497 3.93 -1.04 -5.78
C GLY A 497 2.50 -0.65 -6.11
N SER A 498 2.27 0.63 -6.29
CA SER A 498 0.96 1.21 -6.54
C SER A 498 0.91 1.90 -7.90
N ALA A 499 -0.27 2.01 -8.48
CA ALA A 499 -0.51 2.91 -9.61
C ALA A 499 -0.28 4.36 -9.16
N TYR A 500 0.35 5.17 -10.03
CA TYR A 500 0.66 6.58 -9.76
C TYR A 500 0.24 7.47 -10.91
N PHE A 501 -0.62 8.44 -10.64
CA PHE A 501 -1.12 9.37 -11.65
C PHE A 501 -0.30 10.65 -11.72
N VAL A 502 0.05 11.06 -12.93
CA VAL A 502 0.58 12.40 -13.26
C VAL A 502 0.38 12.71 -14.74
N ASP A 503 0.10 13.96 -15.06
CA ASP A 503 0.09 14.48 -16.44
C ASP A 503 -0.75 13.65 -17.42
N GLY A 504 -1.95 13.23 -17.00
CA GLY A 504 -2.86 12.42 -17.83
C GLY A 504 -2.43 10.97 -18.05
N LYS A 505 -1.46 10.48 -17.28
CA LYS A 505 -0.90 9.13 -17.35
C LYS A 505 -0.92 8.44 -16.01
N VAL A 506 -1.04 7.12 -16.02
CA VAL A 506 -0.93 6.25 -14.85
C VAL A 506 0.25 5.33 -15.03
N TYR A 507 1.23 5.41 -14.13
CA TYR A 507 2.43 4.59 -14.13
C TYR A 507 2.24 3.43 -13.14
N LEU A 508 2.62 2.23 -13.57
CA LEU A 508 2.54 1.02 -12.73
C LEU A 508 3.75 0.14 -13.00
N ALA A 509 4.49 -0.15 -11.95
CA ALA A 509 5.67 -0.99 -12.04
C ALA A 509 5.38 -2.43 -11.58
N THR A 510 6.20 -3.37 -12.04
CA THR A 510 6.06 -4.80 -11.74
C THR A 510 7.37 -5.43 -11.27
N ASP A 511 7.25 -6.59 -10.63
CA ASP A 511 8.36 -7.41 -10.15
C ASP A 511 9.19 -8.07 -11.29
N SER A 512 8.77 -7.94 -12.56
CA SER A 512 9.57 -8.31 -13.72
C SER A 512 10.50 -7.21 -14.23
N GLY A 513 10.49 -6.02 -13.60
CA GLY A 513 11.28 -4.87 -14.04
C GLY A 513 10.59 -4.01 -15.08
N ASP A 514 9.31 -4.22 -15.33
CA ASP A 514 8.53 -3.48 -16.31
C ASP A 514 7.83 -2.28 -15.68
N LEU A 515 7.91 -1.13 -16.33
CA LEU A 515 7.10 0.04 -16.06
C LEU A 515 6.02 0.20 -17.14
N PHE A 516 4.78 -0.07 -16.78
CA PHE A 516 3.62 0.16 -17.61
C PHE A 516 3.14 1.61 -17.50
N VAL A 517 2.77 2.20 -18.62
CA VAL A 517 2.21 3.56 -18.70
C VAL A 517 0.86 3.50 -19.37
N PHE A 518 -0.21 3.85 -18.63
CA PHE A 518 -1.56 3.88 -19.15
C PHE A 518 -2.05 5.31 -19.36
N LYS A 519 -2.92 5.51 -20.35
CA LYS A 519 -3.65 6.74 -20.56
C LYS A 519 -4.76 6.87 -19.53
N HIS A 520 -4.84 8.02 -18.87
CA HIS A 520 -6.00 8.37 -18.06
C HIS A 520 -7.11 8.96 -18.93
N GLU A 521 -8.34 8.55 -18.69
CA GLU A 521 -9.55 9.16 -19.26
C GLU A 521 -10.57 9.44 -18.15
N LYS A 522 -11.19 10.64 -18.19
CA LYS A 522 -12.22 11.03 -17.21
C LYS A 522 -13.53 10.24 -17.36
N THR A 523 -13.76 9.70 -18.55
CA THR A 523 -14.91 8.86 -18.90
C THR A 523 -14.43 7.59 -19.57
N PRO A 524 -13.87 6.63 -18.80
CA PRO A 524 -13.37 5.39 -19.39
C PRO A 524 -14.50 4.57 -20.01
N ALA A 525 -14.18 3.87 -21.11
CA ALA A 525 -15.11 2.89 -21.65
C ALA A 525 -15.26 1.69 -20.71
N LYS A 526 -16.45 1.14 -20.65
CA LYS A 526 -16.70 -0.13 -19.98
C LYS A 526 -16.31 -1.27 -20.93
N ILE A 527 -15.28 -2.00 -20.57
CA ILE A 527 -14.76 -3.15 -21.32
C ILE A 527 -14.65 -4.33 -20.35
N ASP A 528 -15.76 -5.03 -20.16
CA ASP A 528 -15.81 -6.25 -19.36
C ASP A 528 -15.39 -7.44 -20.24
N GLU A 529 -14.37 -8.17 -19.83
CA GLU A 529 -13.83 -9.30 -20.59
C GLU A 529 -14.81 -10.47 -20.76
N LEU A 530 -15.84 -10.55 -19.91
CA LEU A 530 -16.88 -11.59 -19.94
C LEU A 530 -18.19 -11.14 -20.58
N GLU A 531 -18.35 -9.84 -20.88
CA GLU A 531 -19.58 -9.30 -21.47
C GLU A 531 -19.66 -9.66 -22.97
N GLY A 532 -20.85 -10.13 -23.39
CA GLY A 532 -21.11 -10.45 -24.80
C GLY A 532 -20.41 -11.71 -25.30
N ILE A 533 -19.91 -12.59 -24.41
CA ILE A 533 -19.38 -13.89 -24.80
C ILE A 533 -20.51 -14.76 -25.36
N THR A 534 -20.44 -15.06 -26.66
CA THR A 534 -21.41 -15.90 -27.37
C THR A 534 -20.99 -17.34 -27.53
N ALA A 535 -19.74 -17.65 -27.18
CA ALA A 535 -19.17 -19.00 -27.29
C ALA A 535 -19.90 -20.00 -26.40
N THR A 536 -20.04 -21.23 -26.90
CA THR A 536 -20.53 -22.39 -26.13
C THR A 536 -19.38 -23.19 -25.51
N GLU A 537 -18.23 -23.14 -26.17
CA GLU A 537 -17.02 -23.91 -25.80
C GLU A 537 -15.94 -23.00 -25.19
N LEU A 538 -15.21 -23.51 -24.19
CA LEU A 538 -14.16 -22.79 -23.48
C LEU A 538 -13.05 -22.24 -24.40
N LYS A 539 -12.66 -23.00 -25.42
CA LYS A 539 -11.60 -22.60 -26.36
C LYS A 539 -11.98 -21.34 -27.14
N GLU A 540 -13.23 -21.24 -27.59
CA GLU A 540 -13.73 -20.09 -28.33
C GLU A 540 -13.98 -18.90 -27.37
N ALA A 541 -14.52 -19.15 -26.18
CA ALA A 541 -14.67 -18.13 -25.14
C ALA A 541 -13.34 -17.47 -24.80
N ARG A 542 -12.26 -18.23 -24.65
CA ARG A 542 -10.91 -17.72 -24.40
C ARG A 542 -10.41 -16.79 -25.51
N LYS A 543 -10.77 -17.03 -26.78
CA LYS A 543 -10.42 -16.12 -27.89
C LYS A 543 -11.17 -14.79 -27.76
N GLN A 544 -12.47 -14.84 -27.43
CA GLN A 544 -13.28 -13.64 -27.23
C GLN A 544 -12.77 -12.81 -26.03
N ILE A 545 -12.43 -13.48 -24.92
CA ILE A 545 -11.81 -12.83 -23.75
C ILE A 545 -10.50 -12.14 -24.13
N LYS A 546 -9.60 -12.84 -24.86
CA LYS A 546 -8.34 -12.25 -25.33
C LYS A 546 -8.56 -11.03 -26.23
N ALA A 547 -9.59 -11.04 -27.07
CA ALA A 547 -9.93 -9.88 -27.91
C ALA A 547 -10.34 -8.67 -27.06
N ARG A 548 -11.14 -8.87 -25.99
CA ARG A 548 -11.50 -7.83 -25.04
C ARG A 548 -10.29 -7.30 -24.26
N GLN A 549 -9.40 -8.17 -23.81
CA GLN A 549 -8.15 -7.77 -23.15
C GLN A 549 -7.25 -6.96 -24.10
N LYS A 550 -7.20 -7.34 -25.39
CA LYS A 550 -6.49 -6.56 -26.41
C LYS A 550 -7.12 -5.19 -26.64
N GLU A 551 -8.45 -5.08 -26.64
CA GLU A 551 -9.16 -3.80 -26.75
C GLU A 551 -8.76 -2.83 -25.63
N VAL A 552 -8.62 -3.32 -24.38
CA VAL A 552 -8.10 -2.50 -23.27
C VAL A 552 -6.68 -2.04 -23.54
N ALA A 553 -5.80 -2.95 -23.98
CA ALA A 553 -4.42 -2.61 -24.30
C ALA A 553 -4.34 -1.55 -25.42
N ASP A 554 -5.04 -1.77 -26.54
CA ASP A 554 -5.04 -0.87 -27.69
C ASP A 554 -5.57 0.54 -27.33
N LYS A 555 -6.47 0.62 -26.36
CA LYS A 555 -7.10 1.89 -25.95
C LYS A 555 -6.34 2.64 -24.88
N TYR A 556 -5.78 1.94 -23.90
CA TYR A 556 -5.24 2.56 -22.68
C TYR A 556 -3.75 2.39 -22.49
N LEU A 557 -3.09 1.35 -23.01
CA LEU A 557 -1.66 1.15 -22.82
C LEU A 557 -0.86 2.06 -23.77
N ILE A 558 -0.11 3.01 -23.21
CA ILE A 558 0.79 3.90 -23.94
C ILE A 558 2.12 3.20 -24.23
N ALA A 559 2.71 2.58 -23.19
CA ALA A 559 4.00 1.91 -23.28
C ALA A 559 4.19 0.88 -22.19
N LYS A 560 5.07 -0.07 -22.46
CA LYS A 560 5.76 -0.94 -21.52
C LYS A 560 7.25 -0.64 -21.67
N ILE A 561 7.92 -0.29 -20.58
CA ILE A 561 9.33 0.11 -20.52
C ILE A 561 10.05 -0.88 -19.63
N GLU A 562 11.07 -1.56 -20.17
CA GLU A 562 11.83 -2.58 -19.42
C GLU A 562 13.05 -1.93 -18.75
N LEU A 563 13.21 -2.11 -17.44
CA LEU A 563 14.34 -1.64 -16.65
C LEU A 563 15.25 -2.80 -16.23
N ASP A 564 16.37 -2.47 -15.56
CA ASP A 564 17.48 -3.37 -15.28
C ASP A 564 17.22 -4.46 -14.22
N ALA A 565 16.18 -4.32 -13.41
CA ALA A 565 15.88 -5.24 -12.30
C ALA A 565 14.41 -5.10 -11.85
N PRO A 566 13.90 -6.01 -10.99
CA PRO A 566 12.58 -5.91 -10.38
C PRO A 566 12.27 -4.54 -9.79
N ILE A 567 11.01 -4.09 -9.94
CA ILE A 567 10.52 -2.82 -9.39
C ILE A 567 9.41 -3.13 -8.39
N ARG A 568 9.70 -2.99 -7.10
CA ARG A 568 8.75 -3.23 -6.02
C ARG A 568 8.19 -1.94 -5.42
N SER A 569 8.81 -0.82 -5.73
CA SER A 569 8.38 0.50 -5.30
C SER A 569 7.34 1.12 -6.25
N THR A 570 6.69 2.19 -5.79
CA THR A 570 5.84 3.02 -6.63
C THR A 570 6.68 4.07 -7.37
N ALA A 571 6.45 4.27 -8.66
CA ALA A 571 7.02 5.38 -9.41
C ALA A 571 6.59 6.72 -8.79
N HIS A 572 7.45 7.72 -8.80
CA HIS A 572 7.19 9.01 -8.17
C HIS A 572 7.58 10.17 -9.09
N VAL A 573 6.79 11.24 -9.06
CA VAL A 573 7.10 12.45 -9.85
C VAL A 573 7.09 13.68 -8.95
N THR A 574 8.13 14.49 -9.10
CA THR A 574 8.21 15.82 -8.50
C THR A 574 9.18 16.70 -9.29
N ASN A 575 8.96 18.01 -9.31
CA ASN A 575 9.77 18.98 -10.03
C ASN A 575 9.95 18.68 -11.54
N GLY A 576 8.95 18.06 -12.18
CA GLY A 576 8.99 17.68 -13.60
C GLY A 576 9.90 16.48 -13.90
N VAL A 577 10.29 15.69 -12.91
CA VAL A 577 11.14 14.51 -13.04
C VAL A 577 10.40 13.27 -12.56
N LEU A 578 10.40 12.22 -13.39
CA LEU A 578 9.91 10.89 -13.05
C LEU A 578 11.06 10.08 -12.44
N TYR A 579 10.87 9.68 -11.20
CA TYR A 579 11.77 8.80 -10.48
C TYR A 579 11.21 7.37 -10.48
N VAL A 580 12.02 6.43 -10.96
CA VAL A 580 11.71 5.00 -10.92
C VAL A 580 12.87 4.28 -10.25
N MET A 581 12.54 3.42 -9.31
CA MET A 581 13.53 2.71 -8.53
C MET A 581 13.37 1.21 -8.72
N THR A 582 14.36 0.59 -9.34
CA THR A 582 14.50 -0.86 -9.32
C THR A 582 15.16 -1.31 -8.01
N GLU A 583 15.28 -2.61 -7.78
CA GLU A 583 16.05 -3.12 -6.62
C GLU A 583 17.50 -2.63 -6.59
N LYS A 584 18.05 -2.23 -7.76
CA LYS A 584 19.50 -1.95 -7.92
C LYS A 584 19.82 -0.52 -8.30
N THR A 585 18.87 0.19 -8.91
CA THR A 585 19.15 1.48 -9.56
C THR A 585 18.00 2.47 -9.34
N LEU A 586 18.33 3.68 -8.96
CA LEU A 586 17.41 4.82 -8.97
C LEU A 586 17.60 5.58 -10.29
N TYR A 587 16.53 5.69 -11.06
CA TYR A 587 16.48 6.43 -12.33
C TYR A 587 15.76 7.76 -12.17
N ALA A 588 16.25 8.79 -12.85
CA ALA A 588 15.59 10.08 -13.01
C ALA A 588 15.35 10.38 -14.49
N PHE A 589 14.08 10.47 -14.90
CA PHE A 589 13.68 10.72 -16.28
C PHE A 589 12.94 12.05 -16.42
N LYS A 590 13.14 12.74 -17.53
CA LYS A 590 12.48 14.00 -17.87
C LYS A 590 11.90 13.94 -19.27
N GLY A 591 10.75 14.58 -19.48
CA GLY A 591 10.16 14.72 -20.82
C GLY A 591 11.07 15.50 -21.75
N LYS A 592 11.06 15.12 -23.04
CA LYS A 592 11.77 15.86 -24.10
C LYS A 592 11.27 17.31 -24.15
N LYS A 593 12.18 18.23 -24.38
CA LYS A 593 11.85 19.66 -24.56
C LYS A 593 11.11 19.92 -25.87
#